data_a0968fb414e276a5b74fc0480f689863
#
_entry.id   a0968fb414e276a5b74fc0480f689863
#
_cell.length_a   1.000
_cell.length_b   1.000
_cell.length_c   1.000
_cell.angle_alpha   90.00
_cell.angle_beta   90.00
_cell.angle_gamma   90.00
#
_symmetry.space_group_name_H-M   'P 1'
#
loop_
_entity.id
_entity.type
_entity.pdbx_description
1 polymer ?
#
loop_
_entity_poly.entity_id
_entity_poly.type
_entity_poly.pdbx_seq_one_letter_code
_entity_poly.pdbx_strand_id
1 'polypeptide(L)'
;EIHERLVGSEMCIRDRKQLAKLIKSKDDIAQYEKDLEADLRQVESIKTDLENDNDQLQALIDKKQQDINKYSDDIDAQKSLMAKFTAQREEAERRIAEIARQEMIRARANGGGVYTPDGKVYDTSKYAGKFMWPVSTGGVITDEFGYRDAPTAGASTYHQGLDIGCDYGTDIVAAEAGTVVMACYNGGGGNMVMISHGDGICTVYMHNSQLCVNVGEKVVKGQVIAKAGSTGVSTGPHCHFGVSIDGTYVNPHDFLGQ
;
A
#
# COMPACT_ATOMS: atom_id res chain seq x y z
N GLU A 1 67.20 -65.65 -60.42
CA GLU A 1 66.27 -66.56 -59.73
C GLU A 1 66.12 -66.23 -58.23
N ILE A 2 67.17 -65.93 -57.46
CA ILE A 2 67.10 -65.59 -56.04
C ILE A 2 66.45 -64.21 -55.84
N HIS A 3 66.72 -63.23 -56.68
CA HIS A 3 66.19 -61.88 -56.61
C HIS A 3 64.70 -61.81 -56.93
N GLU A 4 64.16 -62.55 -57.82
CA GLU A 4 62.79 -62.69 -58.21
C GLU A 4 61.96 -63.37 -57.11
N ARG A 5 62.51 -64.35 -56.40
CA ARG A 5 61.85 -65.00 -55.22
C ARG A 5 61.80 -64.06 -54.02
N LEU A 6 62.81 -63.19 -53.81
CA LEU A 6 62.75 -62.22 -52.72
C LEU A 6 61.70 -61.11 -52.96
N VAL A 7 61.64 -60.56 -54.18
CA VAL A 7 60.62 -59.55 -54.56
C VAL A 7 59.20 -60.10 -54.47
N GLY A 8 58.99 -61.34 -54.95
CA GLY A 8 57.71 -62.02 -54.81
C GLY A 8 57.29 -62.25 -53.35
N SER A 9 58.27 -62.57 -52.49
CA SER A 9 58.03 -62.75 -51.02
C SER A 9 57.72 -61.43 -50.36
N GLU A 10 58.40 -60.32 -50.67
CA GLU A 10 58.10 -59.02 -50.09
C GLU A 10 56.72 -58.46 -50.53
N MET A 11 56.38 -58.67 -51.82
CA MET A 11 55.08 -58.29 -52.36
C MET A 11 53.97 -59.04 -51.67
N CYS A 12 54.08 -60.35 -51.44
CA CYS A 12 53.15 -61.22 -50.75
C CYS A 12 52.97 -60.78 -49.27
N ILE A 13 54.00 -60.35 -48.59
CA ILE A 13 53.97 -59.82 -47.24
C ILE A 13 53.23 -58.47 -47.21
N ARG A 14 53.47 -57.62 -48.19
CA ARG A 14 52.79 -56.29 -48.29
C ARG A 14 51.29 -56.49 -48.53
N ASP A 15 50.92 -57.35 -49.43
CA ASP A 15 49.52 -57.68 -49.76
C ASP A 15 48.74 -58.29 -48.53
N ARG A 16 49.39 -59.15 -47.79
CA ARG A 16 48.83 -59.70 -46.54
C ARG A 16 48.59 -58.62 -45.49
N LYS A 17 49.56 -57.66 -45.36
CA LYS A 17 49.42 -56.51 -44.44
C LYS A 17 48.27 -55.57 -44.88
N GLN A 18 48.11 -55.32 -46.18
CA GLN A 18 47.02 -54.54 -46.72
C GLN A 18 45.66 -55.25 -46.51
N LEU A 19 45.57 -56.53 -46.77
CA LEU A 19 44.39 -57.32 -46.53
C LEU A 19 43.97 -57.32 -45.05
N ALA A 20 44.93 -57.49 -44.12
CA ALA A 20 44.65 -57.41 -42.68
C ALA A 20 44.11 -56.03 -42.26
N LYS A 21 44.61 -54.95 -42.85
CA LYS A 21 44.07 -53.61 -42.62
C LYS A 21 42.66 -53.43 -43.16
N LEU A 22 42.37 -53.96 -44.34
CA LEU A 22 41.04 -53.91 -44.92
C LEU A 22 40.01 -54.73 -44.10
N ILE A 23 40.40 -55.93 -43.63
CA ILE A 23 39.56 -56.71 -42.73
C ILE A 23 39.25 -55.93 -41.46
N LYS A 24 40.28 -55.37 -40.83
CA LYS A 24 40.08 -54.57 -39.62
C LYS A 24 39.17 -53.36 -39.87
N SER A 25 39.37 -52.62 -40.95
CA SER A 25 38.50 -51.50 -41.33
C SER A 25 37.06 -51.93 -41.56
N LYS A 26 36.83 -53.10 -42.15
CA LYS A 26 35.50 -53.66 -42.31
C LYS A 26 34.84 -53.98 -40.99
N ASP A 27 35.58 -54.58 -40.04
CA ASP A 27 35.07 -54.89 -38.69
C ASP A 27 34.79 -53.58 -37.90
N ASP A 28 35.66 -52.59 -38.00
CA ASP A 28 35.44 -51.25 -37.39
C ASP A 28 34.18 -50.58 -37.97
N ILE A 29 33.97 -50.64 -39.30
CA ILE A 29 32.74 -50.11 -39.93
C ILE A 29 31.50 -50.83 -39.43
N ALA A 30 31.51 -52.14 -39.36
CA ALA A 30 30.38 -52.93 -38.87
C ALA A 30 30.04 -52.58 -37.38
N GLN A 31 31.08 -52.28 -36.58
CA GLN A 31 30.84 -51.83 -35.19
C GLN A 31 30.24 -50.45 -35.17
N TYR A 32 30.73 -49.48 -35.95
CA TYR A 32 30.15 -48.15 -36.04
C TYR A 32 28.72 -48.14 -36.56
N GLU A 33 28.39 -49.00 -37.52
CA GLU A 33 26.99 -49.14 -37.98
C GLU A 33 26.09 -49.59 -36.85
N LYS A 34 26.52 -50.53 -36.03
CA LYS A 34 25.75 -51.05 -34.88
C LYS A 34 25.59 -50.01 -33.80
N ASP A 35 26.63 -49.25 -33.51
CA ASP A 35 26.60 -48.14 -32.51
C ASP A 35 25.69 -47.02 -33.01
N LEU A 36 25.73 -46.66 -34.28
CA LEU A 36 24.85 -45.67 -34.89
C LEU A 36 23.37 -46.06 -34.83
N GLU A 37 23.05 -47.39 -35.08
CA GLU A 37 21.69 -47.88 -34.93
C GLU A 37 21.19 -47.82 -33.47
N ALA A 38 22.07 -48.01 -32.50
CA ALA A 38 21.72 -47.90 -31.08
C ALA A 38 21.45 -46.41 -30.69
N ASP A 39 22.32 -45.50 -31.18
CA ASP A 39 22.14 -44.06 -30.97
C ASP A 39 20.84 -43.57 -31.64
N LEU A 40 20.54 -43.98 -32.85
CA LEU A 40 19.26 -43.66 -33.51
C LEU A 40 18.06 -44.08 -32.73
N ARG A 41 18.05 -45.30 -32.17
CA ARG A 41 16.95 -45.79 -31.30
C ARG A 41 16.82 -44.94 -30.05
N GLN A 42 17.93 -44.50 -29.45
CA GLN A 42 17.92 -43.62 -28.26
C GLN A 42 17.33 -42.26 -28.61
N VAL A 43 17.72 -41.69 -29.74
CA VAL A 43 17.18 -40.39 -30.22
C VAL A 43 15.68 -40.48 -30.47
N GLU A 44 15.20 -41.54 -31.08
CA GLU A 44 13.75 -41.77 -31.29
C GLU A 44 12.99 -41.90 -29.97
N SER A 45 13.54 -42.59 -28.97
CA SER A 45 12.94 -42.68 -27.63
C SER A 45 12.86 -41.28 -26.97
N ILE A 46 13.96 -40.52 -26.95
CA ILE A 46 14.01 -39.16 -26.37
C ILE A 46 13.01 -38.25 -27.10
N LYS A 47 12.89 -38.36 -28.42
CA LYS A 47 11.93 -37.57 -29.19
C LYS A 47 10.49 -37.89 -28.75
N THR A 48 10.15 -39.15 -28.58
CA THR A 48 8.81 -39.58 -28.14
C THR A 48 8.51 -39.08 -26.71
N ASP A 49 9.48 -39.14 -25.79
CA ASP A 49 9.35 -38.67 -24.44
C ASP A 49 9.14 -37.14 -24.43
N LEU A 50 9.89 -36.41 -25.25
CA LEU A 50 9.76 -34.96 -25.38
C LEU A 50 8.39 -34.54 -25.96
N GLU A 51 7.87 -35.28 -26.93
CA GLU A 51 6.53 -35.04 -27.47
C GLU A 51 5.46 -35.23 -26.38
N ASN A 52 5.56 -36.28 -25.59
CA ASN A 52 4.63 -36.56 -24.46
C ASN A 52 4.73 -35.44 -23.38
N ASP A 53 5.93 -35.04 -23.04
CA ASP A 53 6.15 -33.93 -22.05
C ASP A 53 5.57 -32.62 -22.55
N ASN A 54 5.72 -32.33 -23.84
CA ASN A 54 5.16 -31.15 -24.46
C ASN A 54 3.62 -31.13 -24.40
N ASP A 55 2.99 -32.27 -24.69
CA ASP A 55 1.53 -32.44 -24.62
C ASP A 55 1.01 -32.27 -23.18
N GLN A 56 1.73 -32.83 -22.19
CA GLN A 56 1.39 -32.66 -20.78
C GLN A 56 1.53 -31.18 -20.35
N LEU A 57 2.58 -30.52 -20.79
CA LEU A 57 2.83 -29.09 -20.49
C LEU A 57 1.73 -28.23 -21.11
N GLN A 58 1.33 -28.48 -22.35
CA GLN A 58 0.24 -27.75 -23.00
C GLN A 58 -1.09 -27.93 -22.24
N ALA A 59 -1.43 -29.14 -21.82
CA ALA A 59 -2.62 -29.40 -21.03
C ALA A 59 -2.60 -28.66 -19.68
N LEU A 60 -1.43 -28.56 -19.05
CA LEU A 60 -1.27 -27.80 -17.82
C LEU A 60 -1.44 -26.29 -18.03
N ILE A 61 -0.90 -25.75 -19.12
CA ILE A 61 -1.06 -24.34 -19.53
C ILE A 61 -2.54 -24.02 -19.73
N ASP A 62 -3.25 -24.85 -20.47
CA ASP A 62 -4.68 -24.67 -20.75
C ASP A 62 -5.51 -24.67 -19.46
N LYS A 63 -5.23 -25.60 -18.55
CA LYS A 63 -5.86 -25.64 -17.24
C LYS A 63 -5.59 -24.37 -16.41
N LYS A 64 -4.34 -23.92 -16.37
CA LYS A 64 -3.97 -22.71 -15.65
C LYS A 64 -4.63 -21.46 -16.24
N GLN A 65 -4.77 -21.40 -17.56
CA GLN A 65 -5.49 -20.30 -18.20
C GLN A 65 -6.98 -20.28 -17.83
N GLN A 66 -7.61 -21.43 -17.71
CA GLN A 66 -8.99 -21.52 -17.21
C GLN A 66 -9.10 -21.06 -15.75
N ASP A 67 -8.17 -21.45 -14.88
CA ASP A 67 -8.13 -21.00 -13.48
C ASP A 67 -7.97 -19.48 -13.40
N ILE A 68 -7.08 -18.90 -14.22
CA ILE A 68 -6.85 -17.43 -14.28
C ILE A 68 -8.13 -16.71 -14.71
N ASN A 69 -8.81 -17.18 -15.72
CA ASN A 69 -10.06 -16.57 -16.19
C ASN A 69 -11.12 -16.59 -15.09
N LYS A 70 -11.28 -17.72 -14.40
CA LYS A 70 -12.22 -17.85 -13.29
C LYS A 70 -11.90 -16.89 -12.14
N TYR A 71 -10.62 -16.76 -11.74
CA TYR A 71 -10.22 -15.81 -10.71
C TYR A 71 -10.43 -14.36 -11.14
N SER A 72 -10.25 -14.04 -12.43
CA SER A 72 -10.54 -12.72 -12.96
C SER A 72 -12.02 -12.36 -12.83
N ASP A 73 -12.91 -13.28 -13.17
CA ASP A 73 -14.36 -13.08 -13.04
C ASP A 73 -14.77 -12.89 -11.57
N ASP A 74 -14.20 -13.69 -10.65
CA ASP A 74 -14.44 -13.57 -9.20
C ASP A 74 -13.98 -12.21 -8.65
N ILE A 75 -12.80 -11.71 -9.10
CA ILE A 75 -12.27 -10.40 -8.72
C ILE A 75 -13.20 -9.28 -9.19
N ASP A 76 -13.70 -9.33 -10.41
CA ASP A 76 -14.58 -8.30 -10.95
C ASP A 76 -15.96 -8.32 -10.26
N ALA A 77 -16.48 -9.48 -9.90
CA ALA A 77 -17.65 -9.60 -9.07
C ALA A 77 -17.47 -8.97 -7.67
N GLN A 78 -16.32 -9.23 -7.03
CA GLN A 78 -15.98 -8.65 -5.72
C GLN A 78 -15.81 -7.13 -5.80
N LYS A 79 -15.16 -6.60 -6.85
CA LYS A 79 -15.06 -5.14 -7.07
C LYS A 79 -16.43 -4.48 -7.23
N SER A 80 -17.33 -5.09 -7.99
CA SER A 80 -18.70 -4.61 -8.15
C SER A 80 -19.46 -4.58 -6.80
N LEU A 81 -19.31 -5.62 -5.99
CA LEU A 81 -19.91 -5.69 -4.66
C LEU A 81 -19.34 -4.61 -3.71
N MET A 82 -18.02 -4.44 -3.71
CA MET A 82 -17.35 -3.39 -2.93
C MET A 82 -17.84 -1.99 -3.33
N ALA A 83 -17.99 -1.71 -4.61
CA ALA A 83 -18.52 -0.43 -5.10
C ALA A 83 -19.94 -0.18 -4.58
N LYS A 84 -20.82 -1.20 -4.57
CA LYS A 84 -22.17 -1.10 -4.00
C LYS A 84 -22.14 -0.82 -2.50
N PHE A 85 -21.30 -1.52 -1.73
CA PHE A 85 -21.18 -1.28 -0.28
C PHE A 85 -20.61 0.11 0.01
N THR A 86 -19.65 0.58 -0.76
CA THR A 86 -19.09 1.93 -0.62
C THR A 86 -20.18 2.98 -0.85
N ALA A 87 -20.95 2.87 -1.92
CA ALA A 87 -22.06 3.78 -2.22
C ALA A 87 -23.15 3.77 -1.12
N GLN A 88 -23.51 2.59 -0.60
CA GLN A 88 -24.47 2.47 0.52
C GLN A 88 -23.93 3.11 1.80
N ARG A 89 -22.64 2.93 2.10
CA ARG A 89 -21.99 3.55 3.25
C ARG A 89 -22.01 5.07 3.14
N GLU A 90 -21.62 5.63 1.98
CA GLU A 90 -21.63 7.07 1.72
C GLU A 90 -23.04 7.65 1.86
N GLU A 91 -24.06 6.96 1.37
CA GLU A 91 -25.44 7.41 1.53
C GLU A 91 -25.90 7.37 2.99
N ALA A 92 -25.55 6.33 3.75
CA ALA A 92 -25.86 6.25 5.17
C ALA A 92 -25.13 7.35 5.97
N GLU A 93 -23.86 7.61 5.67
CA GLU A 93 -23.10 8.70 6.26
C GLU A 93 -23.72 10.07 5.97
N ARG A 94 -24.16 10.33 4.73
CA ARG A 94 -24.91 11.57 4.38
C ARG A 94 -26.22 11.71 5.17
N ARG A 95 -26.97 10.64 5.36
CA ARG A 95 -28.22 10.68 6.14
C ARG A 95 -27.95 10.95 7.63
N ILE A 96 -26.94 10.32 8.19
CA ILE A 96 -26.50 10.58 9.57
C ILE A 96 -26.09 12.06 9.73
N ALA A 97 -25.37 12.59 8.74
CA ALA A 97 -24.97 13.99 8.68
C ALA A 97 -26.15 14.96 8.74
N GLU A 98 -27.10 14.72 7.88
CA GLU A 98 -28.26 15.60 7.79
C GLU A 98 -29.07 15.58 9.10
N ILE A 99 -29.24 14.40 9.72
CA ILE A 99 -29.90 14.27 11.03
C ILE A 99 -29.11 15.06 12.09
N ALA A 100 -27.79 14.85 12.17
CA ALA A 100 -26.94 15.56 13.13
C ALA A 100 -26.99 17.08 12.93
N ARG A 101 -26.98 17.55 11.66
CA ARG A 101 -27.11 18.97 11.35
C ARG A 101 -28.45 19.54 11.80
N GLN A 102 -29.53 18.82 11.58
CA GLN A 102 -30.87 19.26 12.02
C GLN A 102 -30.98 19.30 13.55
N GLU A 103 -30.38 18.33 14.23
CA GLU A 103 -30.30 18.31 15.69
C GLU A 103 -29.46 19.46 16.25
N MET A 104 -28.30 19.77 15.62
CA MET A 104 -27.49 20.93 15.96
C MET A 104 -28.27 22.25 15.80
N ILE A 105 -29.05 22.42 14.74
CA ILE A 105 -29.87 23.63 14.53
C ILE A 105 -30.92 23.75 15.61
N ARG A 106 -31.59 22.65 15.97
CA ARG A 106 -32.59 22.63 17.07
C ARG A 106 -31.95 22.95 18.40
N ALA A 107 -30.78 22.46 18.67
CA ALA A 107 -30.05 22.66 19.91
C ALA A 107 -29.56 24.08 20.07
N ARG A 108 -29.04 24.71 19.00
CA ARG A 108 -28.68 26.15 18.97
C ARG A 108 -29.90 27.04 19.27
N ALA A 109 -31.09 26.64 18.81
CA ALA A 109 -32.35 27.37 19.06
C ALA A 109 -32.77 27.26 20.52
N ASN A 110 -32.35 26.22 21.28
CA ASN A 110 -32.77 25.93 22.65
C ASN A 110 -31.71 26.31 23.71
N GLY A 111 -30.62 27.02 23.36
CA GLY A 111 -29.65 27.60 24.29
C GLY A 111 -28.55 26.64 24.77
N GLY A 112 -27.46 26.57 24.01
CA GLY A 112 -26.12 26.46 24.53
C GLY A 112 -25.61 25.10 25.00
N GLY A 113 -24.96 24.36 24.08
CA GLY A 113 -24.05 23.23 24.36
C GLY A 113 -23.48 22.72 23.06
N VAL A 114 -22.24 22.17 23.07
CA VAL A 114 -21.67 21.46 21.90
C VAL A 114 -22.27 20.05 21.86
N TYR A 115 -22.90 19.72 20.76
CA TYR A 115 -23.48 18.40 20.51
C TYR A 115 -22.50 17.56 19.72
N THR A 116 -22.25 16.35 20.19
CA THR A 116 -21.47 15.35 19.44
C THR A 116 -22.38 14.53 18.53
N PRO A 117 -21.85 13.89 17.48
CA PRO A 117 -22.62 13.03 16.59
C PRO A 117 -23.37 11.88 17.28
N ASP A 118 -22.94 11.48 18.49
CA ASP A 118 -23.61 10.47 19.35
C ASP A 118 -24.72 11.05 20.23
N GLY A 119 -25.08 12.31 20.07
CA GLY A 119 -26.19 12.97 20.79
C GLY A 119 -25.88 13.42 22.21
N LYS A 120 -24.62 13.36 22.67
CA LYS A 120 -24.21 13.88 23.97
C LYS A 120 -24.04 15.39 23.93
N VAL A 121 -24.39 16.02 25.05
CA VAL A 121 -24.22 17.46 25.26
C VAL A 121 -23.05 17.65 26.22
N TYR A 122 -22.03 18.40 25.78
CA TYR A 122 -20.88 18.75 26.62
C TYR A 122 -20.94 20.24 26.96
N ASP A 123 -20.73 20.57 28.22
CA ASP A 123 -20.52 21.96 28.66
C ASP A 123 -19.09 22.39 28.29
N THR A 124 -18.96 23.10 27.19
CA THR A 124 -17.68 23.63 26.70
C THR A 124 -17.42 25.07 27.17
N SER A 125 -18.29 25.65 28.01
CA SER A 125 -18.19 27.03 28.47
C SER A 125 -16.82 27.36 29.09
N LYS A 126 -16.20 26.37 29.74
CA LYS A 126 -14.86 26.48 30.32
C LYS A 126 -13.75 26.73 29.26
N TYR A 127 -13.93 26.24 28.02
CA TYR A 127 -12.91 26.25 26.95
C TYR A 127 -13.32 27.07 25.74
N ALA A 128 -14.57 27.49 25.64
CA ALA A 128 -15.09 28.26 24.51
C ALA A 128 -14.27 29.53 24.29
N GLY A 129 -13.74 29.76 23.08
CA GLY A 129 -12.96 30.90 22.69
C GLY A 129 -11.59 31.02 23.39
N LYS A 130 -11.10 29.97 24.06
CA LYS A 130 -9.84 30.03 24.82
C LYS A 130 -8.64 29.43 24.09
N PHE A 131 -8.90 28.56 23.10
CA PHE A 131 -7.78 27.95 22.36
C PHE A 131 -7.13 28.94 21.41
N MET A 132 -5.80 28.95 21.41
CA MET A 132 -5.00 29.73 20.48
C MET A 132 -5.04 29.07 19.09
N TRP A 133 -4.96 29.92 18.07
CA TRP A 133 -4.75 29.47 16.69
C TRP A 133 -3.48 28.61 16.57
N PRO A 134 -3.53 27.42 15.99
CA PRO A 134 -2.44 26.44 16.08
C PRO A 134 -1.28 26.71 15.12
N VAL A 135 -1.45 27.56 14.11
CA VAL A 135 -0.43 27.92 13.11
C VAL A 135 0.18 29.25 13.47
N SER A 136 1.49 29.31 13.75
CA SER A 136 2.17 30.49 14.27
C SER A 136 2.13 31.71 13.35
N THR A 137 2.06 31.51 12.04
CA THR A 137 2.00 32.56 11.01
C THR A 137 0.57 32.92 10.58
N GLY A 138 -0.46 32.36 11.24
CA GLY A 138 -1.86 32.49 10.83
C GLY A 138 -2.30 31.38 9.91
N GLY A 139 -2.27 31.55 8.61
CA GLY A 139 -2.79 30.62 7.62
C GLY A 139 -4.27 30.85 7.29
N VAL A 140 -4.77 30.12 6.31
CA VAL A 140 -6.16 30.22 5.82
C VAL A 140 -6.84 28.87 5.98
N ILE A 141 -8.09 28.87 6.46
CA ILE A 141 -8.88 27.63 6.48
C ILE A 141 -9.13 27.19 5.04
N THR A 142 -8.63 26.01 4.70
CA THR A 142 -8.79 25.40 3.38
C THR A 142 -9.90 24.36 3.37
N ASP A 143 -10.25 23.83 4.55
CA ASP A 143 -11.34 22.88 4.69
C ASP A 143 -11.94 22.92 6.11
N GLU A 144 -13.27 22.84 6.17
CA GLU A 144 -14.07 23.00 7.38
C GLU A 144 -14.36 21.67 8.07
N PHE A 145 -14.69 21.74 9.37
CA PHE A 145 -15.19 20.59 10.12
C PHE A 145 -16.54 20.12 9.59
N GLY A 146 -16.71 18.81 9.44
CA GLY A 146 -17.98 18.19 9.08
C GLY A 146 -17.95 17.43 7.76
N TYR A 147 -19.12 17.27 7.14
CA TYR A 147 -19.24 16.49 5.91
C TYR A 147 -18.75 17.26 4.70
N ARG A 148 -17.95 16.58 3.89
CA ARG A 148 -17.36 17.11 2.64
C ARG A 148 -17.22 15.99 1.61
N ASP A 149 -17.00 16.33 0.35
CA ASP A 149 -16.48 15.37 -0.61
C ASP A 149 -15.01 15.05 -0.26
N ALA A 150 -14.63 13.77 -0.39
CA ALA A 150 -13.26 13.36 -0.08
C ALA A 150 -12.27 14.07 -1.01
N PRO A 151 -11.32 14.87 -0.51
CA PRO A 151 -10.43 15.69 -1.34
C PRO A 151 -9.40 14.84 -2.10
N THR A 152 -9.14 13.63 -1.66
CA THR A 152 -8.23 12.66 -2.29
C THR A 152 -8.57 11.23 -1.91
N ALA A 153 -8.05 10.26 -2.65
CA ALA A 153 -8.23 8.85 -2.36
C ALA A 153 -7.70 8.50 -0.95
N GLY A 154 -8.54 7.87 -0.13
CA GLY A 154 -8.23 7.52 1.26
C GLY A 154 -8.56 8.60 2.30
N ALA A 155 -8.97 9.80 1.88
CA ALA A 155 -9.49 10.81 2.79
C ALA A 155 -10.94 10.49 3.21
N SER A 156 -11.31 10.94 4.42
CA SER A 156 -12.69 10.78 4.93
C SER A 156 -13.65 11.79 4.32
N THR A 157 -14.90 11.39 4.11
CA THR A 157 -16.03 12.27 3.78
C THR A 157 -16.58 13.02 5.01
N TYR A 158 -16.14 12.65 6.21
CA TYR A 158 -16.40 13.42 7.44
C TYR A 158 -15.08 13.95 8.00
N HIS A 159 -14.90 15.27 7.92
CA HIS A 159 -13.71 15.97 8.36
C HIS A 159 -13.75 16.20 9.87
N GLN A 160 -12.81 15.63 10.62
CA GLN A 160 -12.77 15.66 12.08
C GLN A 160 -11.98 16.83 12.66
N GLY A 161 -11.78 17.89 11.88
CA GLY A 161 -11.01 19.05 12.27
C GLY A 161 -11.17 20.21 11.28
N LEU A 162 -10.26 21.17 11.37
CA LEU A 162 -10.07 22.24 10.39
C LEU A 162 -8.74 22.02 9.69
N ASP A 163 -8.70 22.12 8.37
CA ASP A 163 -7.46 22.15 7.63
C ASP A 163 -7.03 23.61 7.43
N ILE A 164 -5.87 23.97 7.95
CA ILE A 164 -5.31 25.31 7.90
C ILE A 164 -4.10 25.30 6.98
N GLY A 165 -4.27 25.83 5.77
CA GLY A 165 -3.21 25.95 4.77
C GLY A 165 -2.09 26.86 5.27
N CYS A 166 -0.84 26.40 5.19
CA CYS A 166 0.35 27.12 5.60
C CYS A 166 1.59 26.56 4.88
N ASP A 167 2.68 27.30 4.91
CA ASP A 167 3.93 26.89 4.28
C ASP A 167 4.52 25.65 4.98
N TYR A 168 5.18 24.79 4.18
CA TYR A 168 5.89 23.64 4.70
C TYR A 168 6.96 24.06 5.72
N GLY A 169 6.98 23.42 6.89
CA GLY A 169 7.92 23.74 7.97
C GLY A 169 7.50 24.87 8.89
N THR A 170 6.32 25.50 8.67
CA THR A 170 5.75 26.50 9.60
C THR A 170 5.57 25.89 10.99
N ASP A 171 5.81 26.70 12.03
CA ASP A 171 5.64 26.26 13.41
C ASP A 171 4.17 26.01 13.75
N ILE A 172 3.90 24.79 14.23
CA ILE A 172 2.63 24.39 14.81
C ILE A 172 2.77 24.48 16.32
N VAL A 173 1.85 25.20 16.94
CA VAL A 173 1.88 25.50 18.38
C VAL A 173 0.73 24.85 19.13
N ALA A 174 0.95 24.52 20.40
CA ALA A 174 -0.09 24.01 21.27
C ALA A 174 -1.18 25.06 21.48
N ALA A 175 -2.42 24.72 21.12
CA ALA A 175 -3.57 25.62 21.25
C ALA A 175 -3.91 25.95 22.72
N GLU A 176 -3.57 25.07 23.65
CA GLU A 176 -3.70 25.27 25.10
C GLU A 176 -2.64 24.42 25.84
N ALA A 177 -2.36 24.76 27.10
CA ALA A 177 -1.49 23.98 27.97
C ALA A 177 -2.03 22.56 28.20
N GLY A 178 -1.13 21.56 28.28
CA GLY A 178 -1.57 20.20 28.48
C GLY A 178 -0.41 19.18 28.55
N THR A 179 -0.76 17.92 28.41
CA THR A 179 0.20 16.81 28.35
C THR A 179 0.09 16.11 27.00
N VAL A 180 1.22 15.88 26.33
CA VAL A 180 1.27 15.14 25.07
C VAL A 180 0.91 13.68 25.34
N VAL A 181 -0.18 13.19 24.75
CA VAL A 181 -0.64 11.80 24.87
C VAL A 181 -0.32 10.97 23.63
N MET A 182 -0.02 11.61 22.50
CA MET A 182 0.46 10.96 21.30
C MET A 182 1.43 11.86 20.52
N ALA A 183 2.54 11.29 20.05
CA ALA A 183 3.53 11.93 19.17
C ALA A 183 4.17 10.83 18.30
N CYS A 184 3.53 10.48 17.16
CA CYS A 184 3.98 9.41 16.29
C CYS A 184 3.39 9.53 14.88
N TYR A 185 3.88 8.68 13.96
CA TYR A 185 3.24 8.49 12.66
C TYR A 185 1.98 7.63 12.82
N ASN A 186 0.83 8.12 12.35
CA ASN A 186 -0.47 7.45 12.48
C ASN A 186 -1.18 7.37 11.12
N GLY A 187 -0.74 6.46 10.26
CA GLY A 187 -1.41 6.12 9.00
C GLY A 187 -1.86 7.33 8.17
N GLY A 188 -3.16 7.49 7.97
CA GLY A 188 -3.75 8.59 7.21
C GLY A 188 -3.47 9.97 7.78
N GLY A 189 -3.34 10.10 9.10
CA GLY A 189 -3.00 11.38 9.77
C GLY A 189 -1.52 11.78 9.64
N GLY A 190 -0.66 10.88 9.13
CA GLY A 190 0.78 11.14 9.02
C GLY A 190 1.44 11.32 10.39
N ASN A 191 2.42 12.20 10.48
CA ASN A 191 3.01 12.58 11.76
C ASN A 191 2.01 13.41 12.57
N MET A 192 1.65 12.92 13.74
CA MET A 192 0.58 13.45 14.57
C MET A 192 1.02 13.74 16.00
N VAL A 193 0.56 14.85 16.54
CA VAL A 193 0.61 15.16 17.97
C VAL A 193 -0.82 15.22 18.50
N MET A 194 -1.05 14.65 19.69
CA MET A 194 -2.29 14.81 20.44
C MET A 194 -1.94 15.27 21.85
N ILE A 195 -2.65 16.30 22.32
CA ILE A 195 -2.43 16.92 23.63
C ILE A 195 -3.73 16.82 24.43
N SER A 196 -3.66 16.26 25.64
CA SER A 196 -4.76 16.25 26.61
C SER A 196 -4.70 17.51 27.49
N HIS A 197 -5.85 18.19 27.60
CA HIS A 197 -6.00 19.42 28.40
C HIS A 197 -6.75 19.19 29.71
N GLY A 198 -7.07 17.92 30.00
CA GLY A 198 -7.94 17.53 31.11
C GLY A 198 -9.42 17.52 30.71
N ASP A 199 -10.28 17.07 31.64
CA ASP A 199 -11.76 17.00 31.46
C ASP A 199 -12.19 16.28 30.17
N GLY A 200 -11.41 15.28 29.70
CA GLY A 200 -11.66 14.52 28.46
C GLY A 200 -11.35 15.28 27.17
N ILE A 201 -10.86 16.51 27.24
CA ILE A 201 -10.59 17.36 26.06
C ILE A 201 -9.17 17.14 25.55
N CYS A 202 -9.07 16.88 24.24
CA CYS A 202 -7.81 16.74 23.52
C CYS A 202 -7.81 17.60 22.26
N THR A 203 -6.62 18.12 21.90
CA THR A 203 -6.35 18.70 20.58
C THR A 203 -5.45 17.79 19.78
N VAL A 204 -5.67 17.76 18.45
CA VAL A 204 -4.99 16.89 17.50
C VAL A 204 -4.40 17.72 16.38
N TYR A 205 -3.14 17.46 16.05
CA TYR A 205 -2.38 18.16 15.01
C TYR A 205 -1.77 17.13 14.07
N MET A 206 -2.25 17.07 12.81
CA MET A 206 -1.83 16.04 11.85
C MET A 206 -1.06 16.61 10.65
N HIS A 207 -0.58 15.70 9.83
CA HIS A 207 0.15 15.95 8.59
C HIS A 207 1.50 16.64 8.75
N ASN A 208 2.06 16.65 9.97
CA ASN A 208 3.31 17.36 10.27
C ASN A 208 4.51 16.78 9.51
N SER A 209 5.48 17.65 9.18
CA SER A 209 6.78 17.24 8.63
C SER A 209 7.72 16.72 9.71
N GLN A 210 7.63 17.32 10.92
CA GLN A 210 8.47 16.98 12.07
C GLN A 210 7.67 17.13 13.36
N LEU A 211 7.90 16.24 14.32
CA LEU A 211 7.39 16.33 15.69
C LEU A 211 8.50 16.91 16.58
N CYS A 212 8.15 17.92 17.42
CA CYS A 212 9.08 18.64 18.29
C CYS A 212 8.90 18.29 19.77
N VAL A 213 7.96 17.38 20.08
CA VAL A 213 7.62 16.98 21.47
C VAL A 213 7.52 15.46 21.56
N ASN A 214 7.58 14.93 22.78
CA ASN A 214 7.47 13.51 23.08
C ASN A 214 6.24 13.20 23.94
N VAL A 215 5.76 11.96 23.88
CA VAL A 215 4.66 11.48 24.74
C VAL A 215 5.04 11.64 26.21
N GLY A 216 4.11 12.15 27.01
CA GLY A 216 4.28 12.46 28.44
C GLY A 216 4.85 13.87 28.72
N GLU A 217 5.28 14.60 27.71
CA GLU A 217 5.77 15.97 27.86
C GLU A 217 4.63 16.93 28.22
N LYS A 218 4.88 17.84 29.19
CA LYS A 218 3.98 18.94 29.49
C LYS A 218 4.31 20.12 28.63
N VAL A 219 3.32 20.62 27.91
CA VAL A 219 3.44 21.80 27.05
C VAL A 219 2.63 22.96 27.59
N VAL A 220 3.12 24.15 27.30
CA VAL A 220 2.39 25.38 27.60
C VAL A 220 1.70 25.89 26.33
N LYS A 221 0.64 26.68 26.49
CA LYS A 221 -0.06 27.33 25.38
C LYS A 221 0.93 28.14 24.53
N GLY A 222 0.90 27.97 23.21
CA GLY A 222 1.81 28.62 22.26
C GLY A 222 3.18 27.96 22.13
N GLN A 223 3.48 26.90 22.87
CA GLN A 223 4.71 26.13 22.66
C GLN A 223 4.73 25.45 21.29
N VAL A 224 5.86 25.53 20.59
CA VAL A 224 6.07 24.81 19.32
C VAL A 224 6.08 23.30 19.60
N ILE A 225 5.19 22.56 18.95
CA ILE A 225 5.01 21.13 19.15
C ILE A 225 5.32 20.32 17.89
N ALA A 226 5.22 20.95 16.72
CA ALA A 226 5.50 20.31 15.44
C ALA A 226 5.84 21.35 14.37
N LYS A 227 6.18 20.85 13.17
CA LYS A 227 6.33 21.65 11.94
C LYS A 227 5.31 21.21 10.93
N ALA A 228 4.64 22.13 10.27
CA ALA A 228 3.66 21.86 9.21
C ALA A 228 4.27 21.03 8.08
N GLY A 229 3.49 20.16 7.49
CA GLY A 229 3.91 19.27 6.41
C GLY A 229 2.75 18.80 5.55
N SER A 230 2.95 17.65 4.89
CA SER A 230 1.96 16.99 4.05
C SER A 230 2.13 15.46 4.15
N THR A 231 2.38 14.95 5.36
CA THR A 231 2.56 13.51 5.60
C THR A 231 1.22 12.79 5.74
N GLY A 232 1.17 11.50 5.44
CA GLY A 232 -0.08 10.73 5.45
C GLY A 232 -0.97 11.01 4.23
N VAL A 233 -2.29 11.04 4.41
CA VAL A 233 -3.27 11.34 3.35
C VAL A 233 -3.52 12.85 3.32
N SER A 234 -2.82 13.56 2.47
CA SER A 234 -2.83 15.02 2.37
C SER A 234 -2.64 15.46 0.92
N THR A 235 -3.28 16.57 0.54
CA THR A 235 -3.18 17.16 -0.81
C THR A 235 -2.12 18.25 -0.94
N GLY A 236 -1.56 18.73 0.18
CA GLY A 236 -0.55 19.78 0.21
C GLY A 236 -0.21 20.20 1.64
N PRO A 237 0.75 21.12 1.84
CA PRO A 237 1.15 21.55 3.17
C PRO A 237 0.02 22.26 3.92
N HIS A 238 -0.35 21.75 5.10
CA HIS A 238 -1.35 22.32 5.99
C HIS A 238 -1.20 21.75 7.41
N CYS A 239 -1.88 22.35 8.36
CA CYS A 239 -2.13 21.82 9.69
C CYS A 239 -3.57 21.34 9.76
N HIS A 240 -3.81 20.04 9.90
CA HIS A 240 -5.12 19.54 10.33
C HIS A 240 -5.23 19.71 11.85
N PHE A 241 -6.18 20.53 12.28
CA PHE A 241 -6.44 20.83 13.69
C PHE A 241 -7.78 20.26 14.12
N GLY A 242 -7.75 19.28 15.00
CA GLY A 242 -8.94 18.64 15.58
C GLY A 242 -9.09 18.93 17.06
N VAL A 243 -10.34 18.97 17.53
CA VAL A 243 -10.69 18.98 18.97
C VAL A 243 -11.57 17.78 19.24
N SER A 244 -11.28 17.03 20.31
CA SER A 244 -12.14 15.92 20.75
C SER A 244 -12.47 16.03 22.23
N ILE A 245 -13.67 15.59 22.58
CA ILE A 245 -14.16 15.46 23.97
C ILE A 245 -14.53 13.98 24.17
N ASP A 246 -13.89 13.32 25.14
CA ASP A 246 -14.06 11.88 25.41
C ASP A 246 -13.91 11.01 24.15
N GLY A 247 -12.98 11.38 23.25
CA GLY A 247 -12.72 10.68 22.01
C GLY A 247 -13.65 11.01 20.84
N THR A 248 -14.68 11.85 21.05
CA THR A 248 -15.58 12.31 19.99
C THR A 248 -15.15 13.65 19.46
N TYR A 249 -14.92 13.77 18.14
CA TYR A 249 -14.51 15.02 17.51
C TYR A 249 -15.68 16.01 17.45
N VAL A 250 -15.35 17.27 17.78
CA VAL A 250 -16.27 18.41 17.82
C VAL A 250 -15.72 19.56 16.99
N ASN A 251 -16.58 20.54 16.65
CA ASN A 251 -16.17 21.66 15.79
C ASN A 251 -15.11 22.52 16.51
N PRO A 252 -13.88 22.64 15.97
CA PRO A 252 -12.83 23.43 16.59
C PRO A 252 -13.16 24.92 16.70
N HIS A 253 -14.03 25.47 15.86
CA HIS A 253 -14.47 26.86 15.93
C HIS A 253 -15.09 27.23 17.29
N ASP A 254 -15.71 26.28 17.97
CA ASP A 254 -16.34 26.51 19.29
C ASP A 254 -15.29 26.78 20.40
N PHE A 255 -14.01 26.43 20.15
CA PHE A 255 -12.89 26.53 21.10
C PHE A 255 -11.90 27.64 20.77
N LEU A 256 -11.75 27.95 19.48
CA LEU A 256 -10.80 28.97 19.01
C LEU A 256 -11.28 30.39 19.43
N GLY A 257 -10.37 31.16 20.02
CA GLY A 257 -10.58 32.60 20.20
C GLY A 257 -10.51 33.29 18.84
N GLN A 258 -11.50 34.08 18.52
CA GLN A 258 -11.47 34.99 17.36
C GLN A 258 -10.53 36.17 17.56
#